data_bae4e3f8658acaeeba72beb2d1ae5549
#
_entry.id   bae4e3f8658acaeeba72beb2d1ae5549
#
_cell.length_a   1.000
_cell.length_b   1.000
_cell.length_c   1.000
_cell.angle_alpha   90.00
_cell.angle_beta   90.00
_cell.angle_gamma   90.00
#
_symmetry.space_group_name_H-M   'P 1'
#
loop_
_entity.id
_entity.type
_entity.pdbx_description
1 polymer ?
#
loop_
_entity_poly.entity_id
_entity_poly.type
_entity_poly.pdbx_seq_one_letter_code
_entity_poly.pdbx_strand_id
1 'polypeptide(L)'
;MHAHWQRHYRDTDWLLVSHAGTPVGRLYLSRWAREHRIVDIAFLPEHRGQGLGAALLQDLLDEAARAGKSLFIHVEKMNPAMSLYRRLGFVKESEEGVYDLMRWSA
;
A
#
# COMPACT_ATOMS: atom_id res chain seq x y z
N MET A 1 5.87 9.95 -11.92
CA MET A 1 6.65 10.80 -11.00
C MET A 1 6.59 10.21 -9.62
N HIS A 2 7.74 10.06 -8.99
CA HIS A 2 7.82 9.46 -7.66
C HIS A 2 7.76 10.55 -6.59
N ALA A 3 6.94 10.34 -5.58
CA ALA A 3 6.98 11.17 -4.39
C ALA A 3 8.24 10.84 -3.58
N HIS A 4 8.79 11.83 -2.92
CA HIS A 4 9.97 11.63 -2.08
C HIS A 4 9.52 11.11 -0.71
N TRP A 5 9.36 9.78 -0.64
CA TRP A 5 9.00 9.13 0.59
C TRP A 5 10.24 8.84 1.41
N GLN A 6 10.14 9.07 2.70
CA GLN A 6 11.11 8.61 3.66
C GLN A 6 10.43 7.56 4.52
N ARG A 7 10.98 6.35 4.48
CA ARG A 7 10.48 5.22 5.24
C ARG A 7 11.50 4.88 6.32
N HIS A 8 11.08 4.99 7.57
CA HIS A 8 11.95 4.73 8.71
C HIS A 8 11.55 3.44 9.37
N TYR A 9 12.46 2.49 9.43
CA TYR A 9 12.21 1.20 10.08
C TYR A 9 12.09 1.39 11.58
N ARG A 10 11.00 0.89 12.14
CA ARG A 10 10.82 0.82 13.59
C ARG A 10 11.01 -0.61 14.08
N ASP A 11 10.55 -1.58 13.31
CA ASP A 11 10.78 -3.00 13.43
C ASP A 11 11.05 -3.53 12.04
N THR A 12 11.15 -4.85 11.92
CA THR A 12 11.46 -5.48 10.63
C THR A 12 10.51 -5.07 9.52
N ASP A 13 9.22 -4.85 9.83
CA ASP A 13 8.18 -4.64 8.82
C ASP A 13 7.45 -3.32 8.95
N TRP A 14 7.56 -2.64 10.10
CA TRP A 14 6.88 -1.37 10.32
C TRP A 14 7.71 -0.21 9.82
N LEU A 15 7.06 0.67 9.05
CA LEU A 15 7.69 1.87 8.49
C LEU A 15 6.88 3.09 8.88
N LEU A 16 7.58 4.12 9.33
CA LEU A 16 7.01 5.46 9.42
C LEU A 16 7.19 6.12 8.07
N VAL A 17 6.13 6.68 7.51
CA VAL A 17 6.17 7.31 6.20
C VAL A 17 6.20 8.82 6.38
N SER A 18 7.20 9.46 5.80
CA SER A 18 7.32 10.92 5.79
C SER A 18 7.36 11.42 4.36
N HIS A 19 6.82 12.62 4.17
CA HIS A 19 6.84 13.32 2.90
C HIS A 19 7.37 14.73 3.13
N ALA A 20 8.46 15.09 2.45
CA ALA A 20 9.13 16.38 2.62
C ALA A 20 9.48 16.66 4.09
N GLY A 21 9.93 15.64 4.82
CA GLY A 21 10.32 15.77 6.22
C GLY A 21 9.17 15.76 7.23
N THR A 22 7.93 15.71 6.78
CA THR A 22 6.75 15.69 7.64
C THR A 22 6.18 14.30 7.74
N PRO A 23 5.96 13.75 8.95
CA PRO A 23 5.29 12.47 9.10
C PRO A 23 3.87 12.55 8.55
N VAL A 24 3.51 11.62 7.65
CA VAL A 24 2.18 11.64 7.01
C VAL A 24 1.39 10.35 7.25
N GLY A 25 2.06 9.27 7.66
CA GLY A 25 1.35 8.02 7.87
C GLY A 25 2.26 6.88 8.29
N ARG A 26 1.69 5.68 8.25
CA ARG A 26 2.40 4.46 8.59
C ARG A 26 2.14 3.39 7.54
N LEU A 27 3.09 2.48 7.40
CA LEU A 27 3.01 1.36 6.50
C LEU A 27 3.56 0.11 7.18
N TYR A 28 2.82 -0.98 7.12
CA TYR A 28 3.32 -2.29 7.48
C TYR A 28 3.38 -3.11 6.18
N LEU A 29 4.59 -3.37 5.72
CA LEU A 29 4.83 -4.12 4.49
C LEU A 29 5.64 -5.37 4.80
N SER A 30 5.11 -6.54 4.43
CA SER A 30 5.84 -7.80 4.50
C SER A 30 6.34 -8.17 3.11
N ARG A 31 7.63 -8.50 3.04
CA ARG A 31 8.28 -8.93 1.79
C ARG A 31 8.55 -10.42 1.87
N TRP A 32 7.55 -11.20 1.42
CA TRP A 32 7.65 -12.65 1.42
C TRP A 32 8.34 -13.14 0.15
N ALA A 33 8.73 -14.43 0.16
CA ALA A 33 9.51 -15.00 -0.94
C ALA A 33 8.81 -14.88 -2.30
N ARG A 34 7.47 -15.00 -2.31
CA ARG A 34 6.69 -15.03 -3.56
C ARG A 34 5.81 -13.82 -3.75
N GLU A 35 5.60 -13.02 -2.71
CA GLU A 35 4.72 -11.86 -2.78
C GLU A 35 5.13 -10.80 -1.78
N HIS A 36 4.80 -9.56 -2.10
CA HIS A 36 4.77 -8.49 -1.11
C HIS A 36 3.35 -8.37 -0.59
N ARG A 37 3.21 -8.07 0.69
CA ARG A 37 1.89 -7.88 1.29
C ARG A 37 1.84 -6.60 2.11
N ILE A 38 0.87 -5.74 1.80
CA ILE A 38 0.57 -4.60 2.64
C ILE A 38 -0.34 -5.11 3.77
N VAL A 39 0.17 -5.09 4.99
CA VAL A 39 -0.58 -5.54 6.16
C VAL A 39 -1.40 -4.39 6.74
N ASP A 40 -0.83 -3.20 6.74
CA ASP A 40 -1.52 -1.99 7.20
C ASP A 40 -0.94 -0.77 6.48
N ILE A 41 -1.83 0.13 6.09
CA ILE A 41 -1.46 1.41 5.50
C ILE A 41 -2.45 2.45 6.00
N ALA A 42 -1.95 3.54 6.54
CA ALA A 42 -2.79 4.62 7.04
C ALA A 42 -2.09 5.96 6.91
N PHE A 43 -2.88 6.98 6.64
CA PHE A 43 -2.42 8.36 6.61
C PHE A 43 -3.08 9.15 7.73
N LEU A 44 -2.36 10.12 8.27
CA LEU A 44 -2.93 11.05 9.23
C LEU A 44 -4.09 11.81 8.57
N PRO A 45 -5.17 12.13 9.31
CA PRO A 45 -6.35 12.76 8.72
C PRO A 45 -6.07 14.03 7.92
N GLU A 46 -5.15 14.86 8.39
CA GLU A 46 -4.79 16.12 7.73
C GLU A 46 -4.05 15.93 6.40
N HIS A 47 -3.60 14.71 6.12
CA HIS A 47 -2.89 14.38 4.89
C HIS A 47 -3.72 13.53 3.92
N ARG A 48 -4.97 13.26 4.27
CA ARG A 48 -5.87 12.51 3.40
C ARG A 48 -6.42 13.41 2.29
N GLY A 49 -6.79 12.81 1.18
CA GLY A 49 -7.40 13.54 0.07
C GLY A 49 -6.42 14.38 -0.77
N GLN A 50 -5.12 14.17 -0.60
CA GLN A 50 -4.08 14.92 -1.30
C GLN A 50 -3.35 14.08 -2.35
N GLY A 51 -3.86 12.92 -2.67
CA GLY A 51 -3.20 12.01 -3.61
C GLY A 51 -1.99 11.28 -3.06
N LEU A 52 -1.69 11.42 -1.76
CA LEU A 52 -0.52 10.77 -1.16
C LEU A 52 -0.67 9.26 -1.12
N GLY A 53 -1.88 8.77 -0.84
CA GLY A 53 -2.15 7.33 -0.85
C GLY A 53 -1.89 6.70 -2.20
N ALA A 54 -2.37 7.33 -3.27
CA ALA A 54 -2.13 6.86 -4.62
C ALA A 54 -0.65 6.88 -4.97
N ALA A 55 0.08 7.92 -4.58
CA ALA A 55 1.51 8.04 -4.85
C ALA A 55 2.31 6.97 -4.11
N LEU A 56 2.02 6.74 -2.82
CA LEU A 56 2.70 5.70 -2.06
C LEU A 56 2.40 4.31 -2.63
N LEU A 57 1.14 4.03 -2.95
CA LEU A 57 0.77 2.75 -3.56
C LEU A 57 1.49 2.54 -4.89
N GLN A 58 1.59 3.56 -5.72
CA GLN A 58 2.32 3.43 -6.99
C GLN A 58 3.79 3.08 -6.76
N ASP A 59 4.43 3.69 -5.77
CA ASP A 59 5.81 3.36 -5.42
C ASP A 59 5.94 1.90 -4.95
N LEU A 60 4.97 1.40 -4.18
CA LEU A 60 4.96 0.01 -3.74
C LEU A 60 4.72 -0.96 -4.90
N LEU A 61 3.90 -0.60 -5.88
CA LEU A 61 3.72 -1.38 -7.10
C LEU A 61 5.01 -1.45 -7.89
N ASP A 62 5.71 -0.32 -8.03
CA ASP A 62 6.99 -0.26 -8.74
C ASP A 62 8.03 -1.14 -8.04
N GLU A 63 8.07 -1.13 -6.72
CA GLU A 63 8.98 -1.99 -5.94
C GLU A 63 8.67 -3.47 -6.19
N ALA A 64 7.40 -3.86 -6.12
CA ALA A 64 6.99 -5.24 -6.37
C ALA A 64 7.33 -5.67 -7.79
N ALA A 65 7.11 -4.81 -8.77
CA ALA A 65 7.43 -5.08 -10.17
C ALA A 65 8.92 -5.31 -10.35
N ARG A 66 9.76 -4.47 -9.75
CA ARG A 66 11.22 -4.63 -9.81
C ARG A 66 11.68 -5.93 -9.16
N ALA A 67 10.97 -6.39 -8.14
CA ALA A 67 11.26 -7.66 -7.48
C ALA A 67 10.66 -8.87 -8.19
N GLY A 68 9.84 -8.65 -9.23
CA GLY A 68 9.15 -9.73 -9.95
C GLY A 68 8.06 -10.39 -9.12
N LYS A 69 7.41 -9.64 -8.23
CA LYS A 69 6.43 -10.17 -7.27
C LYS A 69 5.09 -9.49 -7.41
N SER A 70 4.05 -10.19 -6.98
CA SER A 70 2.72 -9.61 -6.82
C SER A 70 2.64 -8.85 -5.50
N LEU A 71 1.72 -7.89 -5.45
CA LEU A 71 1.42 -7.14 -4.24
C LEU A 71 -0.01 -7.45 -3.80
N PHE A 72 -0.18 -7.84 -2.55
CA PHE A 72 -1.47 -8.19 -1.99
C PHE A 72 -1.85 -7.24 -0.87
N ILE A 73 -3.14 -7.03 -0.72
CA ILE A 73 -3.70 -6.27 0.40
C ILE A 73 -5.11 -6.77 0.71
N HIS A 74 -5.45 -6.87 2.00
CA HIS A 74 -6.82 -7.08 2.43
C HIS A 74 -7.53 -5.74 2.52
N VAL A 75 -8.66 -5.61 1.86
CA VAL A 75 -9.44 -4.38 1.83
C VAL A 75 -10.86 -4.70 2.26
N GLU A 76 -11.38 -3.95 3.23
CA GLU A 76 -12.78 -4.07 3.62
C GLU A 76 -13.67 -3.75 2.42
N LYS A 77 -14.71 -4.57 2.20
CA LYS A 77 -15.57 -4.47 1.02
C LYS A 77 -16.18 -3.08 0.82
N MET A 78 -16.50 -2.41 1.92
CA MET A 78 -17.14 -1.09 1.88
C MET A 78 -16.14 0.06 1.99
N ASN A 79 -14.85 -0.23 1.96
CA ASN A 79 -13.82 0.81 2.06
C ASN A 79 -13.86 1.73 0.84
N PRO A 80 -13.98 3.06 1.04
CA PRO A 80 -13.98 4.00 -0.09
C PRO A 80 -12.73 3.91 -0.98
N ALA A 81 -11.62 3.45 -0.43
CA ALA A 81 -10.38 3.27 -1.18
C ALA A 81 -10.42 2.10 -2.18
N MET A 82 -11.46 1.27 -2.15
CA MET A 82 -11.57 0.14 -3.08
C MET A 82 -11.47 0.60 -4.54
N SER A 83 -12.09 1.73 -4.88
CA SER A 83 -12.02 2.26 -6.24
C SER A 83 -10.59 2.66 -6.64
N LEU A 84 -9.81 3.18 -5.70
CA LEU A 84 -8.40 3.51 -5.93
C LEU A 84 -7.59 2.23 -6.23
N TYR A 85 -7.77 1.18 -5.44
CA TYR A 85 -7.07 -0.07 -5.67
C TYR A 85 -7.40 -0.63 -7.06
N ARG A 86 -8.67 -0.62 -7.44
CA ARG A 86 -9.08 -1.08 -8.78
C ARG A 86 -8.47 -0.25 -9.90
N ARG A 87 -8.42 1.06 -9.75
CA ARG A 87 -7.80 1.94 -10.75
C ARG A 87 -6.31 1.67 -10.91
N LEU A 88 -5.64 1.26 -9.84
CA LEU A 88 -4.22 0.92 -9.87
C LEU A 88 -3.95 -0.45 -10.48
N GLY A 89 -4.99 -1.24 -10.74
CA GLY A 89 -4.85 -2.55 -11.36
C GLY A 89 -4.98 -3.73 -10.42
N PHE A 90 -5.38 -3.50 -9.17
CA PHE A 90 -5.69 -4.60 -8.26
C PHE A 90 -6.97 -5.31 -8.69
N VAL A 91 -6.96 -6.62 -8.59
CA VAL A 91 -8.14 -7.46 -8.84
C VAL A 91 -8.45 -8.28 -7.60
N LYS A 92 -9.72 -8.65 -7.44
CA LYS A 92 -10.11 -9.48 -6.32
C LYS A 92 -9.60 -10.91 -6.52
N GLU A 93 -8.83 -11.39 -5.56
CA GLU A 93 -8.29 -12.76 -5.54
C GLU A 93 -9.23 -13.70 -4.80
N SER A 94 -9.76 -13.28 -3.66
CA SER A 94 -10.67 -14.07 -2.85
C SER A 94 -11.46 -13.17 -1.91
N GLU A 95 -12.50 -13.76 -1.30
CA GLU A 95 -13.29 -13.10 -0.27
C GLU A 95 -13.01 -13.77 1.08
N GLU A 96 -12.82 -12.94 2.10
CA GLU A 96 -12.50 -13.42 3.45
C GLU A 96 -13.34 -12.62 4.45
N GLY A 97 -14.57 -13.08 4.69
CA GLY A 97 -15.51 -12.38 5.56
C GLY A 97 -15.91 -11.04 4.99
N VAL A 98 -15.67 -9.97 5.75
CA VAL A 98 -15.97 -8.60 5.32
C VAL A 98 -14.87 -7.99 4.45
N TYR A 99 -13.78 -8.71 4.23
CA TYR A 99 -12.64 -8.26 3.45
C TYR A 99 -12.57 -8.96 2.10
N ASP A 100 -12.06 -8.25 1.10
CA ASP A 100 -11.58 -8.83 -0.14
C ASP A 100 -10.05 -8.86 -0.10
N LEU A 101 -9.47 -9.98 -0.48
CA LEU A 101 -8.05 -10.03 -0.76
C LEU A 101 -7.83 -9.54 -2.19
N MET A 102 -7.12 -8.44 -2.32
CA MET A 102 -6.84 -7.82 -3.62
C MET A 102 -5.41 -8.11 -4.03
N ARG A 103 -5.21 -8.37 -5.31
CA ARG A 103 -3.90 -8.69 -5.88
C ARG A 103 -3.58 -7.78 -7.04
N TRP A 104 -2.35 -7.30 -7.05
CA TRP A 104 -1.75 -6.65 -8.21
C TRP A 104 -0.57 -7.49 -8.71
N SER A 105 -0.49 -7.67 -10.02
CA SER A 105 0.62 -8.40 -10.66
C SER A 105 1.26 -7.52 -11.73
N ALA A 106 2.58 -7.59 -11.77
CA ALA A 106 3.32 -6.87 -12.79
C ALA A 106 3.02 -7.41 -14.19
#